data_bf78c291d998bde233ce5ed6ede5302e
#
_entry.id   bf78c291d998bde233ce5ed6ede5302e
#
_cell.length_a   1.000
_cell.length_b   1.000
_cell.length_c   1.000
_cell.angle_alpha   90.00
_cell.angle_beta   90.00
_cell.angle_gamma   90.00
#
_symmetry.space_group_name_H-M   'P 1'
#
loop_
_entity.id
_entity.type
_entity.pdbx_description
1 polymer ?
#
loop_
_entity_poly.entity_id
_entity_poly.type
_entity_poly.pdbx_seq_one_letter_code
_entity_poly.pdbx_strand_id
1 'polypeptide(L)'
;MDDILTTLSVFWLSALVFYVLVHRGLWIFTDVTRTMSMFTLEKALGPGIDLVEGRKGSAPRAWIMQSVLWLFVGAIFTFEGLWLNHEPDALHALSSWGYNPTAETLSATGEIVTLWGGIAMALIGSGMYVLPKLLGTDLASEKNATLVSFLWTFSIVVYMIGSQNSEILGLDIMMIGTGINVIALLAVIMNQLLTLSNRSGSIPMPAWLIIFGLVSDPLSLIAAALTGSLTTGAGQWLVYHMIGGGFFFLSTAGVVLYATTVVSGNALWSRTLNGAILIGGLFTINTFGDIDGSIAAAHLGLAAEEMVFSGGADVTASFLLAMSAIPVVAFAANSLITLRGGDALLENYNGWSEINLGSLAIIPIFLASLFLQTDAVTGTNAIGGMSSTIETMALWAVMVPLSFGSAMALYPSITGRRLASMARARQAFWLMSVGVLLGLMVTLMSDVIGMALMDAGVEDPS
;
A
#
# COMPACT_ATOMS: atom_id res chain seq x y z
N MET A 1 -3.73 -5.24 28.24
CA MET A 1 -3.97 -6.48 27.48
C MET A 1 -5.41 -6.53 26.95
N ASP A 2 -6.36 -6.15 27.77
CA ASP A 2 -7.78 -6.26 27.43
C ASP A 2 -8.19 -5.36 26.24
N ASP A 3 -7.61 -4.17 26.10
CA ASP A 3 -7.99 -3.22 25.06
C ASP A 3 -7.60 -3.68 23.65
N ILE A 4 -6.39 -4.19 23.45
CA ILE A 4 -5.94 -4.65 22.13
C ILE A 4 -6.70 -5.91 21.68
N LEU A 5 -6.88 -6.90 22.56
CA LEU A 5 -7.63 -8.10 22.26
C LEU A 5 -9.11 -7.82 22.06
N THR A 6 -9.67 -6.87 22.79
CA THR A 6 -11.06 -6.42 22.62
C THR A 6 -11.23 -5.76 21.26
N THR A 7 -10.35 -4.83 20.90
CA THR A 7 -10.40 -4.12 19.60
C THR A 7 -10.21 -5.09 18.44
N LEU A 8 -9.24 -6.00 18.52
CA LEU A 8 -9.03 -7.07 17.54
C LEU A 8 -10.25 -7.99 17.40
N SER A 9 -10.85 -8.38 18.53
CA SER A 9 -12.04 -9.24 18.52
C SER A 9 -13.21 -8.59 17.82
N VAL A 10 -13.42 -7.29 18.05
CA VAL A 10 -14.48 -6.51 17.37
C VAL A 10 -14.14 -6.34 15.88
N PHE A 11 -12.88 -6.12 15.52
CA PHE A 11 -12.44 -6.06 14.13
C PHE A 11 -12.70 -7.40 13.40
N TRP A 12 -12.27 -8.53 13.97
CA TRP A 12 -12.50 -9.85 13.36
C TRP A 12 -13.98 -10.20 13.26
N LEU A 13 -14.77 -9.84 14.27
CA LEU A 13 -16.22 -10.01 14.21
C LEU A 13 -16.84 -9.15 13.10
N SER A 14 -16.42 -7.90 12.96
CA SER A 14 -16.88 -6.98 11.91
C SER A 14 -16.50 -7.51 10.52
N ALA A 15 -15.28 -8.01 10.34
CA ALA A 15 -14.82 -8.64 9.10
C ALA A 15 -15.63 -9.91 8.77
N LEU A 16 -15.93 -10.74 9.78
CA LEU A 16 -16.77 -11.94 9.61
C LEU A 16 -18.20 -11.55 9.22
N VAL A 17 -18.79 -10.58 9.90
CA VAL A 17 -20.14 -10.08 9.58
C VAL A 17 -20.18 -9.53 8.15
N PHE A 18 -19.20 -8.71 7.77
CA PHE A 18 -19.05 -8.21 6.40
C PHE A 18 -18.95 -9.37 5.40
N TYR A 19 -18.10 -10.36 5.65
CA TYR A 19 -17.96 -11.54 4.80
C TYR A 19 -19.29 -12.28 4.61
N VAL A 20 -20.01 -12.54 5.71
CA VAL A 20 -21.31 -13.25 5.68
C VAL A 20 -22.35 -12.43 4.89
N LEU A 21 -22.45 -11.13 5.14
CA LEU A 21 -23.36 -10.24 4.42
C LEU A 21 -23.09 -10.25 2.91
N VAL A 22 -21.85 -10.12 2.51
CA VAL A 22 -21.46 -10.10 1.10
C VAL A 22 -21.62 -11.48 0.47
N HIS A 23 -21.16 -12.54 1.16
CA HIS A 23 -21.20 -13.91 0.62
C HIS A 23 -22.62 -14.43 0.43
N ARG A 24 -23.49 -14.18 1.38
CA ARG A 24 -24.90 -14.59 1.32
C ARG A 24 -25.74 -13.75 0.37
N GLY A 25 -25.21 -12.59 -0.10
CA GLY A 25 -25.91 -11.69 -1.00
C GLY A 25 -27.20 -11.15 -0.36
N LEU A 26 -27.17 -10.89 0.95
CA LEU A 26 -28.34 -10.39 1.64
C LEU A 26 -28.81 -9.08 1.00
N TRP A 27 -30.11 -8.99 0.75
CA TRP A 27 -30.74 -7.83 0.12
C TRP A 27 -30.45 -6.51 0.85
N ILE A 28 -30.33 -6.55 2.19
CA ILE A 28 -29.94 -5.40 3.01
C ILE A 28 -28.60 -4.83 2.56
N PHE A 29 -27.58 -5.70 2.33
CA PHE A 29 -26.28 -5.26 1.87
C PHE A 29 -26.37 -4.56 0.51
N THR A 30 -27.08 -5.16 -0.44
CA THR A 30 -27.23 -4.59 -1.79
C THR A 30 -28.03 -3.30 -1.77
N ASP A 31 -29.08 -3.22 -0.98
CA ASP A 31 -29.94 -2.05 -0.88
C ASP A 31 -29.23 -0.88 -0.19
N VAL A 32 -28.57 -1.12 0.95
CA VAL A 32 -27.78 -0.11 1.65
C VAL A 32 -26.62 0.38 0.76
N THR A 33 -25.87 -0.53 0.16
CA THR A 33 -24.76 -0.17 -0.73
C THR A 33 -25.25 0.67 -1.91
N ARG A 34 -26.34 0.27 -2.54
CA ARG A 34 -26.95 1.02 -3.65
C ARG A 34 -27.41 2.40 -3.22
N THR A 35 -28.11 2.51 -2.10
CA THR A 35 -28.61 3.79 -1.58
C THR A 35 -27.46 4.74 -1.23
N MET A 36 -26.45 4.26 -0.51
CA MET A 36 -25.28 5.06 -0.16
C MET A 36 -24.48 5.47 -1.41
N SER A 37 -24.29 4.56 -2.36
CA SER A 37 -23.58 4.85 -3.61
C SER A 37 -24.31 5.88 -4.47
N MET A 38 -25.62 5.75 -4.60
CA MET A 38 -26.45 6.71 -5.34
C MET A 38 -26.41 8.08 -4.68
N PHE A 39 -26.51 8.15 -3.35
CA PHE A 39 -26.38 9.40 -2.62
C PHE A 39 -25.02 10.06 -2.86
N THR A 40 -23.93 9.31 -2.76
CA THR A 40 -22.55 9.82 -2.99
C THR A 40 -22.37 10.29 -4.43
N LEU A 41 -22.84 9.50 -5.39
CA LEU A 41 -22.72 9.84 -6.83
C LEU A 41 -23.52 11.08 -7.20
N GLU A 42 -24.76 11.17 -6.74
CA GLU A 42 -25.68 12.26 -7.14
C GLU A 42 -25.39 13.55 -6.37
N LYS A 43 -25.06 13.47 -5.10
CA LYS A 43 -24.96 14.64 -4.23
C LYS A 43 -23.53 15.17 -4.07
N ALA A 44 -22.55 14.28 -3.88
CA ALA A 44 -21.19 14.70 -3.62
C ALA A 44 -20.37 14.94 -4.89
N LEU A 45 -20.53 14.11 -5.91
CA LEU A 45 -19.70 14.12 -7.12
C LEU A 45 -20.45 14.56 -8.39
N GLY A 46 -21.78 14.75 -8.32
CA GLY A 46 -22.64 15.07 -9.47
C GLY A 46 -22.13 16.19 -10.36
N PRO A 47 -21.75 17.36 -9.83
CA PRO A 47 -21.34 18.50 -10.67
C PRO A 47 -20.09 18.27 -11.51
N GLY A 48 -19.18 17.39 -11.07
CA GLY A 48 -17.91 17.11 -11.77
C GLY A 48 -17.98 15.93 -12.73
N ILE A 49 -19.03 15.11 -12.66
CA ILE A 49 -19.09 13.83 -13.36
C ILE A 49 -19.15 13.95 -14.89
N ASP A 50 -19.67 15.06 -15.39
CA ASP A 50 -19.75 15.30 -16.83
C ASP A 50 -18.44 15.81 -17.46
N LEU A 51 -17.47 16.18 -16.62
CA LEU A 51 -16.15 16.64 -17.08
C LEU A 51 -15.22 15.47 -17.43
N VAL A 52 -15.56 14.25 -17.05
CA VAL A 52 -14.68 13.09 -17.21
C VAL A 52 -15.22 12.06 -18.20
N GLU A 53 -14.28 11.31 -18.79
CA GLU A 53 -14.61 10.24 -19.73
C GLU A 53 -15.21 9.03 -18.99
N GLY A 54 -16.28 8.46 -19.54
CA GLY A 54 -16.99 7.31 -18.99
C GLY A 54 -16.88 6.04 -19.84
N ARG A 55 -15.88 5.94 -20.71
CA ARG A 55 -15.67 4.75 -21.52
C ARG A 55 -15.11 3.62 -20.66
N LYS A 56 -15.46 2.39 -21.01
CA LYS A 56 -14.94 1.19 -20.34
C LYS A 56 -13.40 1.20 -20.32
N GLY A 57 -12.82 1.05 -19.11
CA GLY A 57 -11.38 1.10 -18.89
C GLY A 57 -10.81 2.51 -18.76
N SER A 58 -11.61 3.58 -18.79
CA SER A 58 -11.12 4.95 -18.58
C SER A 58 -10.63 5.17 -17.15
N ALA A 59 -11.34 4.64 -16.16
CA ALA A 59 -10.96 4.76 -14.76
C ALA A 59 -9.65 4.01 -14.44
N PRO A 60 -9.51 2.70 -14.68
CA PRO A 60 -8.24 2.02 -14.46
C PRO A 60 -7.05 2.70 -15.14
N ARG A 61 -7.25 3.18 -16.36
CA ARG A 61 -6.22 3.90 -17.11
C ARG A 61 -5.85 5.22 -16.43
N ALA A 62 -6.82 6.02 -15.99
CA ALA A 62 -6.56 7.30 -15.33
C ALA A 62 -5.78 7.11 -14.03
N TRP A 63 -6.16 6.15 -13.19
CA TRP A 63 -5.47 5.81 -11.96
C TRP A 63 -4.02 5.36 -12.21
N ILE A 64 -3.81 4.41 -13.12
CA ILE A 64 -2.46 3.89 -13.43
C ILE A 64 -1.57 4.99 -14.05
N MET A 65 -2.08 5.84 -14.91
CA MET A 65 -1.27 6.92 -15.50
C MET A 65 -0.86 7.96 -14.46
N GLN A 66 -1.75 8.30 -13.54
CA GLN A 66 -1.43 9.24 -12.45
C GLN A 66 -0.47 8.59 -11.43
N SER A 67 -0.58 7.29 -11.17
CA SER A 67 0.34 6.58 -10.27
C SER A 67 1.79 6.65 -10.76
N VAL A 68 2.02 6.53 -12.07
CA VAL A 68 3.37 6.67 -12.66
C VAL A 68 3.94 8.06 -12.43
N LEU A 69 3.10 9.12 -12.57
CA LEU A 69 3.51 10.49 -12.28
C LEU A 69 3.93 10.63 -10.80
N TRP A 70 3.10 10.13 -9.89
CA TRP A 70 3.36 10.23 -8.46
C TRP A 70 4.56 9.39 -8.01
N LEU A 71 4.78 8.21 -8.60
CA LEU A 71 6.01 7.45 -8.34
C LEU A 71 7.26 8.26 -8.71
N PHE A 72 7.22 8.95 -9.84
CA PHE A 72 8.33 9.81 -10.27
C PHE A 72 8.53 11.01 -9.32
N VAL A 73 7.45 11.66 -8.92
CA VAL A 73 7.50 12.78 -7.96
C VAL A 73 8.02 12.31 -6.59
N GLY A 74 7.51 11.18 -6.08
CA GLY A 74 7.99 10.59 -4.83
C GLY A 74 9.47 10.25 -4.86
N ALA A 75 9.95 9.66 -5.97
CA ALA A 75 11.38 9.38 -6.16
C ALA A 75 12.26 10.65 -6.15
N ILE A 76 11.76 11.78 -6.70
CA ILE A 76 12.46 13.06 -6.64
C ILE A 76 12.58 13.53 -5.19
N PHE A 77 11.48 13.54 -4.43
CA PHE A 77 11.52 13.98 -3.03
C PHE A 77 12.41 13.08 -2.16
N THR A 78 12.35 11.76 -2.36
CA THR A 78 13.26 10.83 -1.67
C THR A 78 14.72 11.13 -2.02
N PHE A 79 15.03 11.38 -3.29
CA PHE A 79 16.37 11.73 -3.71
C PHE A 79 16.84 13.07 -3.12
N GLU A 80 16.00 14.10 -3.13
CA GLU A 80 16.31 15.40 -2.53
C GLU A 80 16.52 15.29 -1.03
N GLY A 81 15.73 14.48 -0.31
CA GLY A 81 15.91 14.20 1.11
C GLY A 81 17.26 13.55 1.40
N LEU A 82 17.63 12.53 0.65
CA LEU A 82 18.93 11.87 0.76
C LEU A 82 20.09 12.84 0.43
N TRP A 83 19.90 13.69 -0.57
CA TRP A 83 20.91 14.70 -0.94
C TRP A 83 21.12 15.72 0.17
N LEU A 84 20.05 16.26 0.76
CA LEU A 84 20.15 17.20 1.88
C LEU A 84 20.74 16.57 3.14
N ASN A 85 20.56 15.26 3.36
CA ASN A 85 21.23 14.56 4.44
C ASN A 85 22.76 14.57 4.26
N HIS A 86 23.22 14.50 3.02
CA HIS A 86 24.65 14.49 2.69
C HIS A 86 25.21 15.92 2.53
N GLU A 87 24.46 16.83 1.93
CA GLU A 87 24.83 18.22 1.68
C GLU A 87 23.72 19.16 2.18
N PRO A 88 23.70 19.55 3.45
CA PRO A 88 22.62 20.35 4.04
C PRO A 88 22.34 21.68 3.33
N ASP A 89 23.34 22.24 2.67
CA ASP A 89 23.25 23.50 1.93
C ASP A 89 22.86 23.35 0.45
N ALA A 90 22.65 22.13 -0.05
CA ALA A 90 22.45 21.84 -1.47
C ALA A 90 21.29 22.65 -2.10
N LEU A 91 20.21 22.87 -1.36
CA LEU A 91 19.03 23.61 -1.83
C LEU A 91 18.96 25.07 -1.34
N HIS A 92 20.04 25.58 -0.70
CA HIS A 92 20.08 26.92 -0.14
C HIS A 92 19.77 28.03 -1.19
N ALA A 93 20.12 27.81 -2.46
CA ALA A 93 19.80 28.75 -3.54
C ALA A 93 18.30 29.00 -3.73
N LEU A 94 17.43 28.04 -3.31
CA LEU A 94 15.97 28.13 -3.42
C LEU A 94 15.33 28.83 -2.19
N SER A 95 16.11 29.07 -1.14
CA SER A 95 15.62 29.72 0.10
C SER A 95 15.07 31.14 -0.18
N SER A 96 15.62 31.85 -1.17
CA SER A 96 15.13 33.16 -1.61
C SER A 96 13.69 33.10 -2.16
N TRP A 97 13.22 31.93 -2.56
CA TRP A 97 11.85 31.71 -3.04
C TRP A 97 10.92 31.15 -1.94
N GLY A 98 11.42 31.08 -0.70
CA GLY A 98 10.68 30.55 0.45
C GLY A 98 10.71 29.01 0.55
N TYR A 99 11.54 28.32 -0.24
CA TYR A 99 11.69 26.87 -0.18
C TYR A 99 12.88 26.50 0.72
N ASN A 100 12.57 26.08 1.94
CA ASN A 100 13.56 25.72 2.96
C ASN A 100 13.20 24.36 3.57
N PRO A 101 13.24 23.27 2.79
CA PRO A 101 12.90 21.96 3.30
C PRO A 101 14.04 21.41 4.17
N THR A 102 13.69 20.51 5.09
CA THR A 102 14.67 19.67 5.79
C THR A 102 14.79 18.32 5.10
N ALA A 103 15.90 17.61 5.30
CA ALA A 103 16.10 16.28 4.76
C ALA A 103 15.00 15.31 5.23
N GLU A 104 14.65 15.37 6.51
CA GLU A 104 13.58 14.56 7.11
C GLU A 104 12.22 14.83 6.44
N THR A 105 11.84 16.12 6.31
CA THR A 105 10.57 16.49 5.69
C THR A 105 10.48 16.03 4.23
N LEU A 106 11.57 16.13 3.47
CA LEU A 106 11.58 15.67 2.07
C LEU A 106 11.52 14.14 1.98
N SER A 107 12.27 13.43 2.79
CA SER A 107 12.24 11.96 2.83
C SER A 107 10.85 11.45 3.18
N ALA A 108 10.24 11.95 4.25
CA ALA A 108 8.88 11.59 4.65
C ALA A 108 7.85 11.93 3.56
N THR A 109 7.96 13.11 2.94
CA THR A 109 7.09 13.49 1.81
C THR A 109 7.27 12.54 0.64
N GLY A 110 8.50 12.19 0.29
CA GLY A 110 8.83 11.26 -0.80
C GLY A 110 8.23 9.88 -0.58
N GLU A 111 8.31 9.35 0.63
CA GLU A 111 7.73 8.05 1.01
C GLU A 111 6.21 8.07 0.90
N ILE A 112 5.55 9.07 1.48
CA ILE A 112 4.08 9.20 1.44
C ILE A 112 3.58 9.36 0.01
N VAL A 113 4.22 10.20 -0.79
CA VAL A 113 3.87 10.40 -2.20
C VAL A 113 4.07 9.11 -3.00
N THR A 114 5.15 8.37 -2.74
CA THR A 114 5.40 7.07 -3.37
C THR A 114 4.34 6.05 -2.96
N LEU A 115 4.01 5.97 -1.68
CA LEU A 115 3.06 5.00 -1.14
C LEU A 115 1.62 5.31 -1.59
N TRP A 116 1.12 6.51 -1.28
CA TRP A 116 -0.28 6.87 -1.55
C TRP A 116 -0.52 7.37 -2.98
N GLY A 117 0.42 8.09 -3.56
CA GLY A 117 0.33 8.55 -4.94
C GLY A 117 0.75 7.50 -5.95
N GLY A 118 1.89 6.84 -5.74
CA GLY A 118 2.42 5.81 -6.62
C GLY A 118 1.69 4.47 -6.45
N ILE A 119 1.98 3.79 -5.35
CA ILE A 119 1.58 2.39 -5.12
C ILE A 119 0.07 2.25 -4.96
N ALA A 120 -0.56 3.03 -4.06
CA ALA A 120 -1.99 2.92 -3.81
C ALA A 120 -2.80 3.18 -5.08
N MET A 121 -2.47 4.22 -5.85
CA MET A 121 -3.17 4.50 -7.11
C MET A 121 -2.96 3.39 -8.16
N ALA A 122 -1.78 2.78 -8.24
CA ALA A 122 -1.53 1.64 -9.12
C ALA A 122 -2.38 0.43 -8.73
N LEU A 123 -2.47 0.13 -7.42
CA LEU A 123 -3.27 -0.97 -6.88
C LEU A 123 -4.78 -0.74 -7.07
N ILE A 124 -5.27 0.46 -6.75
CA ILE A 124 -6.68 0.83 -6.93
C ILE A 124 -7.05 0.76 -8.43
N GLY A 125 -6.24 1.35 -9.31
CA GLY A 125 -6.48 1.31 -10.75
C GLY A 125 -6.47 -0.11 -11.31
N SER A 126 -5.52 -0.94 -10.89
CA SER A 126 -5.46 -2.35 -11.24
C SER A 126 -6.67 -3.12 -10.68
N GLY A 127 -7.03 -2.87 -9.42
CA GLY A 127 -8.19 -3.46 -8.76
C GLY A 127 -9.51 -3.12 -9.46
N MET A 128 -9.67 -1.88 -9.94
CA MET A 128 -10.85 -1.44 -10.72
C MET A 128 -10.99 -2.18 -12.06
N TYR A 129 -9.92 -2.73 -12.59
CA TYR A 129 -9.99 -3.63 -13.75
C TYR A 129 -10.19 -5.09 -13.35
N VAL A 130 -9.44 -5.56 -12.35
CA VAL A 130 -9.42 -6.98 -11.94
C VAL A 130 -10.74 -7.40 -11.32
N LEU A 131 -11.28 -6.61 -10.39
CA LEU A 131 -12.48 -6.98 -9.64
C LEU A 131 -13.70 -7.21 -10.55
N PRO A 132 -14.08 -6.30 -11.46
CA PRO A 132 -15.18 -6.55 -12.38
C PRO A 132 -14.97 -7.79 -13.25
N LYS A 133 -13.72 -8.04 -13.70
CA LYS A 133 -13.38 -9.24 -14.48
C LYS A 133 -13.60 -10.53 -13.71
N LEU A 134 -13.18 -10.56 -12.44
CA LEU A 134 -13.36 -11.71 -11.56
C LEU A 134 -14.84 -11.95 -11.19
N LEU A 135 -15.63 -10.88 -11.14
CA LEU A 135 -17.05 -10.92 -10.78
C LEU A 135 -17.98 -11.14 -11.99
N GLY A 136 -17.45 -11.14 -13.21
CA GLY A 136 -18.25 -11.28 -14.45
C GLY A 136 -19.20 -10.10 -14.68
N THR A 137 -18.80 -8.89 -14.31
CA THR A 137 -19.60 -7.67 -14.44
C THR A 137 -18.76 -6.51 -14.96
N ASP A 138 -19.37 -5.38 -15.21
CA ASP A 138 -18.67 -4.13 -15.51
C ASP A 138 -18.50 -3.29 -14.23
N LEU A 139 -17.55 -2.34 -14.26
CA LEU A 139 -17.38 -1.37 -13.17
C LEU A 139 -18.67 -0.56 -13.00
N ALA A 140 -19.09 -0.34 -11.78
CA ALA A 140 -20.37 0.32 -11.49
C ALA A 140 -20.44 1.73 -12.10
N SER A 141 -19.35 2.50 -12.03
CA SER A 141 -19.28 3.80 -12.68
C SER A 141 -17.83 4.14 -13.06
N GLU A 142 -17.53 4.14 -14.35
CA GLU A 142 -16.23 4.59 -14.89
C GLU A 142 -16.03 6.10 -14.67
N LYS A 143 -17.08 6.91 -14.87
CA LYS A 143 -17.01 8.37 -14.69
C LYS A 143 -16.67 8.74 -13.24
N ASN A 144 -17.40 8.16 -12.28
CA ASN A 144 -17.14 8.39 -10.86
C ASN A 144 -15.72 7.97 -10.49
N ALA A 145 -15.32 6.77 -10.84
CA ALA A 145 -13.99 6.26 -10.53
C ALA A 145 -12.87 7.11 -11.17
N THR A 146 -13.09 7.64 -12.39
CA THR A 146 -12.15 8.57 -13.03
C THR A 146 -12.09 9.91 -12.28
N LEU A 147 -13.25 10.48 -11.90
CA LEU A 147 -13.28 11.74 -11.14
C LEU A 147 -12.57 11.59 -9.79
N VAL A 148 -12.79 10.47 -9.10
CA VAL A 148 -12.15 10.18 -7.81
C VAL A 148 -10.63 10.08 -7.94
N SER A 149 -10.07 9.65 -9.09
CA SER A 149 -8.62 9.66 -9.28
C SER A 149 -8.02 11.08 -9.26
N PHE A 150 -8.75 12.06 -9.79
CA PHE A 150 -8.32 13.46 -9.71
C PHE A 150 -8.49 14.04 -8.30
N LEU A 151 -9.55 13.64 -7.58
CA LEU A 151 -9.71 14.02 -6.18
C LEU A 151 -8.59 13.45 -5.30
N TRP A 152 -8.21 12.19 -5.55
CA TRP A 152 -7.06 11.56 -4.89
C TRP A 152 -5.76 12.28 -5.19
N THR A 153 -5.49 12.57 -6.46
CA THR A 153 -4.33 13.38 -6.87
C THR A 153 -4.32 14.75 -6.19
N PHE A 154 -5.47 15.42 -6.11
CA PHE A 154 -5.59 16.68 -5.42
C PHE A 154 -5.27 16.56 -3.92
N SER A 155 -5.71 15.49 -3.26
CA SER A 155 -5.34 15.24 -1.84
C SER A 155 -3.84 15.10 -1.64
N ILE A 156 -3.13 14.41 -2.55
CA ILE A 156 -1.67 14.29 -2.50
C ILE A 156 -0.99 15.66 -2.65
N VAL A 157 -1.45 16.49 -3.58
CA VAL A 157 -0.92 17.86 -3.73
C VAL A 157 -1.12 18.69 -2.47
N VAL A 158 -2.32 18.63 -1.87
CA VAL A 158 -2.61 19.34 -0.63
C VAL A 158 -1.71 18.83 0.51
N TYR A 159 -1.54 17.52 0.61
CA TYR A 159 -0.63 16.92 1.58
C TYR A 159 0.81 17.39 1.40
N MET A 160 1.35 17.40 0.17
CA MET A 160 2.70 17.90 -0.13
C MET A 160 2.88 19.36 0.28
N ILE A 161 1.87 20.21 0.08
CA ILE A 161 1.90 21.60 0.53
C ILE A 161 1.93 21.64 2.07
N GLY A 162 1.08 20.84 2.73
CA GLY A 162 0.98 20.75 4.19
C GLY A 162 2.25 20.21 4.85
N SER A 163 2.97 19.29 4.21
CA SER A 163 4.25 18.77 4.73
C SER A 163 5.35 19.83 4.76
N GLN A 164 5.29 20.82 3.86
CA GLN A 164 6.23 21.94 3.83
C GLN A 164 5.76 23.13 4.68
N ASN A 165 4.45 23.35 4.78
CA ASN A 165 3.82 24.42 5.54
C ASN A 165 2.58 23.85 6.23
N SER A 166 2.75 23.36 7.45
CA SER A 166 1.70 22.66 8.19
C SER A 166 0.45 23.53 8.43
N GLU A 167 0.62 24.83 8.61
CA GLU A 167 -0.48 25.76 8.88
C GLU A 167 -0.50 26.91 7.85
N ILE A 168 -1.62 27.07 7.15
CA ILE A 168 -1.87 28.19 6.25
C ILE A 168 -3.21 28.82 6.62
N LEU A 169 -3.21 30.12 6.95
CA LEU A 169 -4.40 30.87 7.37
C LEU A 169 -5.12 30.28 8.60
N GLY A 170 -4.39 29.66 9.51
CA GLY A 170 -4.96 29.03 10.70
C GLY A 170 -5.61 27.65 10.44
N LEU A 171 -5.36 27.06 9.26
CA LEU A 171 -5.86 25.73 8.88
C LEU A 171 -4.70 24.75 8.78
N ASP A 172 -4.86 23.57 9.37
CA ASP A 172 -3.94 22.45 9.21
C ASP A 172 -4.13 21.83 7.82
N ILE A 173 -3.17 22.09 6.95
CA ILE A 173 -3.22 21.68 5.53
C ILE A 173 -3.01 20.17 5.38
N MET A 174 -2.19 19.54 6.21
CA MET A 174 -2.01 18.09 6.20
C MET A 174 -3.33 17.37 6.55
N MET A 175 -4.01 17.83 7.59
CA MET A 175 -5.32 17.29 7.99
C MET A 175 -6.37 17.45 6.89
N ILE A 176 -6.37 18.58 6.18
CA ILE A 176 -7.25 18.79 5.02
C ILE A 176 -6.92 17.79 3.91
N GLY A 177 -5.65 17.61 3.57
CA GLY A 177 -5.20 16.64 2.56
C GLY A 177 -5.63 15.22 2.92
N THR A 178 -5.41 14.81 4.17
CA THR A 178 -5.85 13.51 4.69
C THR A 178 -7.38 13.35 4.63
N GLY A 179 -8.14 14.35 5.03
CA GLY A 179 -9.61 14.33 4.96
C GLY A 179 -10.13 14.15 3.52
N ILE A 180 -9.54 14.84 2.55
CA ILE A 180 -9.89 14.68 1.14
C ILE A 180 -9.55 13.26 0.66
N ASN A 181 -8.40 12.71 1.07
CA ASN A 181 -7.99 11.35 0.72
C ASN A 181 -8.96 10.29 1.26
N VAL A 182 -9.38 10.42 2.52
CA VAL A 182 -10.39 9.54 3.14
C VAL A 182 -11.72 9.58 2.36
N ILE A 183 -12.19 10.76 1.98
CA ILE A 183 -13.40 10.90 1.16
C ILE A 183 -13.23 10.19 -0.20
N ALA A 184 -12.08 10.35 -0.83
CA ALA A 184 -11.76 9.68 -2.09
C ALA A 184 -11.71 8.16 -1.92
N LEU A 185 -11.11 7.64 -0.84
CA LEU A 185 -11.09 6.21 -0.52
C LEU A 185 -12.50 5.65 -0.31
N LEU A 186 -13.34 6.35 0.44
CA LEU A 186 -14.74 5.93 0.62
C LEU A 186 -15.49 5.89 -0.71
N ALA A 187 -15.25 6.83 -1.62
CA ALA A 187 -15.86 6.81 -2.96
C ALA A 187 -15.34 5.63 -3.81
N VAL A 188 -14.06 5.26 -3.70
CA VAL A 188 -13.50 4.03 -4.31
C VAL A 188 -14.20 2.81 -3.77
N ILE A 189 -14.29 2.68 -2.44
CA ILE A 189 -14.93 1.54 -1.76
C ILE A 189 -16.39 1.41 -2.21
N MET A 190 -17.14 2.51 -2.22
CA MET A 190 -18.53 2.51 -2.65
C MET A 190 -18.69 2.04 -4.12
N ASN A 191 -17.83 2.50 -5.03
CA ASN A 191 -17.85 2.07 -6.42
C ASN A 191 -17.58 0.56 -6.54
N GLN A 192 -16.59 0.05 -5.80
CA GLN A 192 -16.24 -1.38 -5.80
C GLN A 192 -17.32 -2.25 -5.15
N LEU A 193 -17.93 -1.83 -4.05
CA LEU A 193 -19.04 -2.54 -3.42
C LEU A 193 -20.28 -2.57 -4.32
N LEU A 194 -20.56 -1.47 -5.03
CA LEU A 194 -21.64 -1.44 -6.01
C LEU A 194 -21.34 -2.36 -7.21
N THR A 195 -20.10 -2.41 -7.67
CA THR A 195 -19.64 -3.38 -8.67
C THR A 195 -19.85 -4.82 -8.17
N LEU A 196 -19.50 -5.08 -6.91
CA LEU A 196 -19.69 -6.37 -6.27
C LEU A 196 -21.17 -6.76 -6.14
N SER A 197 -22.06 -5.80 -5.88
CA SER A 197 -23.50 -6.06 -5.80
C SER A 197 -24.12 -6.53 -7.14
N ASN A 198 -23.48 -6.16 -8.27
CA ASN A 198 -23.90 -6.52 -9.62
C ASN A 198 -23.25 -7.82 -10.13
N ARG A 199 -22.57 -8.59 -9.28
CA ARG A 199 -21.89 -9.82 -9.68
C ARG A 199 -22.82 -10.90 -10.26
N SER A 200 -22.30 -11.69 -11.18
CA SER A 200 -23.02 -12.78 -11.85
C SER A 200 -22.70 -14.18 -11.30
N GLY A 201 -22.02 -14.30 -10.18
CA GLY A 201 -21.63 -15.62 -9.64
C GLY A 201 -21.00 -15.58 -8.27
N SER A 202 -20.31 -16.66 -7.90
CA SER A 202 -19.53 -16.73 -6.67
C SER A 202 -18.30 -15.81 -6.75
N ILE A 203 -17.90 -15.25 -5.62
CA ILE A 203 -16.73 -14.37 -5.53
C ILE A 203 -15.47 -15.23 -5.43
N PRO A 204 -14.56 -15.18 -6.41
CA PRO A 204 -13.28 -15.92 -6.33
C PRO A 204 -12.34 -15.28 -5.29
N MET A 205 -11.39 -16.07 -4.76
CA MET A 205 -10.52 -15.63 -3.67
C MET A 205 -9.68 -14.38 -3.97
N PRO A 206 -9.10 -14.17 -5.16
CA PRO A 206 -8.41 -12.91 -5.45
C PRO A 206 -9.32 -11.68 -5.38
N ALA A 207 -10.62 -11.82 -5.71
CA ALA A 207 -11.58 -10.74 -5.53
C ALA A 207 -11.84 -10.44 -4.04
N TRP A 208 -11.92 -11.47 -3.19
CA TRP A 208 -12.01 -11.29 -1.75
C TRP A 208 -10.79 -10.56 -1.17
N LEU A 209 -9.58 -10.85 -1.66
CA LEU A 209 -8.37 -10.15 -1.24
C LEU A 209 -8.45 -8.65 -1.54
N ILE A 210 -8.88 -8.28 -2.75
CA ILE A 210 -9.04 -6.87 -3.14
C ILE A 210 -10.13 -6.19 -2.30
N ILE A 211 -11.27 -6.87 -2.09
CA ILE A 211 -12.40 -6.31 -1.32
C ILE A 211 -11.97 -6.07 0.13
N PHE A 212 -11.39 -7.08 0.79
CA PHE A 212 -10.92 -6.93 2.17
C PHE A 212 -9.75 -5.95 2.28
N GLY A 213 -8.88 -5.88 1.28
CA GLY A 213 -7.86 -4.82 1.22
C GLY A 213 -8.47 -3.44 1.31
N LEU A 214 -9.52 -3.17 0.53
CA LEU A 214 -10.19 -1.86 0.52
C LEU A 214 -11.00 -1.56 1.79
N VAL A 215 -11.62 -2.56 2.42
CA VAL A 215 -12.51 -2.33 3.57
C VAL A 215 -11.82 -2.54 4.92
N SER A 216 -10.62 -3.08 4.97
CA SER A 216 -9.90 -3.36 6.22
C SER A 216 -9.66 -2.10 7.06
N ASP A 217 -9.25 -1.00 6.42
CA ASP A 217 -9.04 0.27 7.10
C ASP A 217 -10.33 0.83 7.72
N PRO A 218 -11.44 1.07 6.99
CA PRO A 218 -12.68 1.51 7.63
C PRO A 218 -13.24 0.51 8.65
N LEU A 219 -13.04 -0.81 8.48
CA LEU A 219 -13.45 -1.78 9.50
C LEU A 219 -12.62 -1.66 10.78
N SER A 220 -11.32 -1.35 10.68
CA SER A 220 -10.46 -1.12 11.84
C SER A 220 -10.84 0.16 12.58
N LEU A 221 -11.14 1.23 11.85
CA LEU A 221 -11.66 2.48 12.43
C LEU A 221 -13.00 2.27 13.16
N ILE A 222 -13.92 1.50 12.58
CA ILE A 222 -15.19 1.14 13.22
C ILE A 222 -14.93 0.32 14.49
N ALA A 223 -14.03 -0.67 14.45
CA ALA A 223 -13.68 -1.48 15.61
C ALA A 223 -13.09 -0.62 16.74
N ALA A 224 -12.13 0.26 16.41
CA ALA A 224 -11.54 1.18 17.38
C ALA A 224 -12.56 2.15 17.97
N ALA A 225 -13.49 2.67 17.17
CA ALA A 225 -14.55 3.55 17.64
C ALA A 225 -15.54 2.82 18.57
N LEU A 226 -15.96 1.59 18.22
CA LEU A 226 -16.90 0.80 19.03
C LEU A 226 -16.32 0.37 20.38
N THR A 227 -15.02 0.15 20.45
CA THR A 227 -14.32 -0.19 21.71
C THR A 227 -13.87 1.03 22.51
N GLY A 228 -14.04 2.25 21.98
CA GLY A 228 -13.55 3.48 22.58
C GLY A 228 -12.02 3.62 22.54
N SER A 229 -11.33 2.81 21.73
CA SER A 229 -9.87 2.77 21.65
C SER A 229 -9.29 3.66 20.55
N LEU A 230 -10.10 4.44 19.84
CA LEU A 230 -9.67 5.28 18.71
C LEU A 230 -8.54 6.28 19.09
N THR A 231 -8.55 6.76 20.34
CA THR A 231 -7.54 7.67 20.86
C THR A 231 -6.52 6.97 21.79
N THR A 232 -6.54 5.63 21.85
CA THR A 232 -5.60 4.85 22.65
C THR A 232 -4.60 4.14 21.75
N GLY A 233 -3.43 3.77 22.31
CA GLY A 233 -2.41 3.04 21.57
C GLY A 233 -2.91 1.77 20.89
N ALA A 234 -3.85 1.03 21.51
CA ALA A 234 -4.40 -0.20 20.92
C ALA A 234 -5.20 0.03 19.63
N GLY A 235 -6.05 1.06 19.62
CA GLY A 235 -6.86 1.39 18.45
C GLY A 235 -6.03 2.00 17.34
N GLN A 236 -5.11 2.86 17.68
CA GLN A 236 -4.16 3.47 16.75
C GLN A 236 -3.29 2.39 16.10
N TRP A 237 -2.72 1.48 16.90
CA TRP A 237 -1.94 0.34 16.40
C TRP A 237 -2.75 -0.52 15.43
N LEU A 238 -4.03 -0.83 15.73
CA LEU A 238 -4.87 -1.63 14.85
C LEU A 238 -5.10 -0.93 13.50
N VAL A 239 -5.49 0.34 13.50
CA VAL A 239 -5.75 1.12 12.27
C VAL A 239 -4.49 1.17 11.41
N TYR A 240 -3.39 1.46 12.01
CA TYR A 240 -2.07 1.54 11.46
C TYR A 240 -1.67 0.24 10.73
N HIS A 241 -1.72 -0.89 11.42
CA HIS A 241 -1.36 -2.17 10.82
C HIS A 241 -2.39 -2.64 9.78
N MET A 242 -3.64 -2.18 9.87
CA MET A 242 -4.63 -2.49 8.85
C MET A 242 -4.46 -1.71 7.56
N ILE A 243 -3.82 -0.57 7.57
CA ILE A 243 -3.40 0.11 6.36
C ILE A 243 -2.33 -0.73 5.65
N GLY A 244 -1.28 -1.15 6.34
CA GLY A 244 -0.21 -1.96 5.77
C GLY A 244 -0.62 -3.39 5.44
N GLY A 245 -0.98 -4.16 6.44
CA GLY A 245 -1.34 -5.56 6.29
C GLY A 245 -2.69 -5.79 5.61
N GLY A 246 -3.63 -4.88 5.82
CA GLY A 246 -4.94 -4.93 5.18
C GLY A 246 -4.93 -4.30 3.79
N PHE A 247 -4.93 -2.96 3.74
CA PHE A 247 -5.06 -2.25 2.47
C PHE A 247 -3.93 -2.57 1.49
N PHE A 248 -2.68 -2.37 1.87
CA PHE A 248 -1.56 -2.57 0.96
C PHE A 248 -1.29 -4.04 0.67
N PHE A 249 -1.13 -4.90 1.67
CA PHE A 249 -0.79 -6.30 1.42
C PHE A 249 -1.92 -7.09 0.75
N LEU A 250 -3.15 -7.03 1.26
CA LEU A 250 -4.26 -7.81 0.68
C LEU A 250 -4.63 -7.31 -0.71
N SER A 251 -4.64 -5.98 -0.94
CA SER A 251 -4.88 -5.43 -2.28
C SER A 251 -3.78 -5.85 -3.26
N THR A 252 -2.51 -5.77 -2.84
CA THR A 252 -1.37 -6.25 -3.64
C THR A 252 -1.52 -7.73 -3.96
N ALA A 253 -1.78 -8.57 -2.95
CA ALA A 253 -1.94 -10.01 -3.15
C ALA A 253 -3.08 -10.32 -4.14
N GLY A 254 -4.23 -9.67 -4.01
CA GLY A 254 -5.36 -9.87 -4.91
C GLY A 254 -5.06 -9.49 -6.36
N VAL A 255 -4.44 -8.33 -6.57
CA VAL A 255 -4.07 -7.82 -7.88
C VAL A 255 -2.94 -8.66 -8.51
N VAL A 256 -1.87 -8.93 -7.74
CA VAL A 256 -0.71 -9.71 -8.21
C VAL A 256 -1.11 -11.13 -8.60
N LEU A 257 -1.88 -11.82 -7.77
CA LEU A 257 -2.30 -13.19 -8.07
C LEU A 257 -3.15 -13.28 -9.34
N TYR A 258 -3.93 -12.26 -9.67
CA TYR A 258 -4.58 -12.19 -10.97
C TYR A 258 -3.58 -11.86 -12.09
N ALA A 259 -2.72 -10.87 -11.90
CA ALA A 259 -1.73 -10.45 -12.88
C ALA A 259 -0.76 -11.59 -13.24
N THR A 260 -0.34 -12.41 -12.26
CA THR A 260 0.50 -13.60 -12.51
C THR A 260 -0.14 -14.57 -13.48
N THR A 261 -1.45 -14.78 -13.40
CA THR A 261 -2.17 -15.65 -14.36
C THR A 261 -2.22 -15.05 -15.76
N VAL A 262 -2.28 -13.72 -15.86
CA VAL A 262 -2.30 -13.01 -17.16
C VAL A 262 -0.94 -13.09 -17.86
N VAL A 263 0.15 -12.88 -17.13
CA VAL A 263 1.50 -12.85 -17.73
C VAL A 263 2.07 -14.24 -17.99
N SER A 264 1.76 -15.22 -17.14
CA SER A 264 2.25 -16.59 -17.29
C SER A 264 1.36 -17.45 -18.17
N GLY A 265 0.08 -17.11 -18.34
CA GLY A 265 -0.92 -17.97 -18.94
C GLY A 265 -1.29 -19.19 -18.10
N ASN A 266 -0.73 -19.34 -16.89
CA ASN A 266 -0.98 -20.45 -15.99
C ASN A 266 -2.19 -20.17 -15.09
N ALA A 267 -2.90 -21.22 -14.68
CA ALA A 267 -3.85 -21.12 -13.59
C ALA A 267 -3.10 -20.92 -12.25
N LEU A 268 -3.73 -20.25 -11.29
CA LEU A 268 -3.18 -20.14 -9.94
C LEU A 268 -2.83 -21.52 -9.38
N TRP A 269 -1.60 -21.63 -8.87
CA TRP A 269 -1.07 -22.89 -8.36
C TRP A 269 -1.91 -23.49 -7.24
N SER A 270 -2.32 -22.67 -6.27
CA SER A 270 -3.09 -23.16 -5.13
C SER A 270 -4.22 -22.22 -4.73
N ARG A 271 -5.44 -22.75 -4.73
CA ARG A 271 -6.62 -22.04 -4.20
C ARG A 271 -6.61 -21.99 -2.68
N THR A 272 -6.05 -23.01 -2.03
CA THR A 272 -5.95 -23.09 -0.56
C THR A 272 -5.03 -22.00 -0.02
N LEU A 273 -3.90 -21.75 -0.68
CA LEU A 273 -2.99 -20.65 -0.28
C LEU A 273 -3.65 -19.28 -0.35
N ASN A 274 -4.55 -19.05 -1.30
CA ASN A 274 -5.31 -17.80 -1.32
C ASN A 274 -6.17 -17.62 -0.05
N GLY A 275 -6.73 -18.71 0.47
CA GLY A 275 -7.43 -18.70 1.76
C GLY A 275 -6.50 -18.40 2.93
N ALA A 276 -5.30 -18.98 2.93
CA ALA A 276 -4.28 -18.70 3.95
C ALA A 276 -3.80 -17.23 3.89
N ILE A 277 -3.67 -16.65 2.70
CA ILE A 277 -3.33 -15.24 2.52
C ILE A 277 -4.43 -14.34 3.10
N LEU A 278 -5.70 -14.61 2.77
CA LEU A 278 -6.82 -13.80 3.24
C LEU A 278 -6.99 -13.88 4.76
N ILE A 279 -7.13 -15.10 5.27
CA ILE A 279 -7.37 -15.33 6.68
C ILE A 279 -6.15 -14.90 7.50
N GLY A 280 -4.95 -15.28 7.05
CA GLY A 280 -3.70 -14.88 7.68
C GLY A 280 -3.52 -13.37 7.70
N GLY A 281 -3.71 -12.68 6.58
CA GLY A 281 -3.57 -11.21 6.50
C GLY A 281 -4.57 -10.47 7.38
N LEU A 282 -5.81 -10.92 7.47
CA LEU A 282 -6.82 -10.34 8.36
C LEU A 282 -6.60 -10.69 9.84
N PHE A 283 -6.06 -11.88 10.13
CA PHE A 283 -5.87 -12.33 11.51
C PHE A 283 -4.59 -11.77 12.11
N THR A 284 -3.50 -11.78 11.37
CA THR A 284 -2.18 -11.35 11.86
C THR A 284 -1.94 -9.86 11.76
N ILE A 285 -2.65 -9.19 10.84
CA ILE A 285 -2.71 -7.73 10.64
C ILE A 285 -1.39 -7.02 10.34
N ASN A 286 -0.26 -7.69 10.39
CA ASN A 286 1.04 -7.07 10.11
C ASN A 286 1.88 -7.96 9.19
N THR A 287 1.80 -7.72 7.90
CA THR A 287 2.44 -8.55 6.88
C THR A 287 3.67 -7.92 6.24
N PHE A 288 3.84 -6.61 6.40
CA PHE A 288 5.03 -5.88 5.94
C PHE A 288 5.93 -5.40 7.10
N GLY A 289 5.67 -5.83 8.33
CA GLY A 289 6.35 -5.33 9.52
C GLY A 289 5.90 -3.90 9.86
N ASP A 290 6.78 -3.11 10.44
CA ASP A 290 6.51 -1.69 10.76
C ASP A 290 6.76 -0.74 9.58
N ILE A 291 7.05 -1.29 8.41
CA ILE A 291 7.57 -0.59 7.24
C ILE A 291 6.68 0.54 6.75
N ASP A 292 5.40 0.29 6.76
CA ASP A 292 4.40 1.23 6.27
C ASP A 292 3.72 1.95 7.43
N GLY A 293 4.08 1.55 8.58
CA GLY A 293 3.39 1.93 9.75
C GLY A 293 3.67 3.37 10.15
N SER A 294 4.90 3.82 10.25
CA SER A 294 5.26 5.20 10.54
C SER A 294 4.72 6.16 9.47
N ILE A 295 4.76 5.74 8.21
CA ILE A 295 4.22 6.49 7.07
C ILE A 295 2.70 6.58 7.14
N ALA A 296 2.04 5.46 7.42
CA ALA A 296 0.59 5.43 7.57
C ALA A 296 0.11 6.23 8.79
N ALA A 297 0.83 6.16 9.91
CA ALA A 297 0.55 6.95 11.10
C ALA A 297 0.69 8.45 10.82
N ALA A 298 1.75 8.86 10.15
CA ALA A 298 1.95 10.25 9.77
C ALA A 298 0.83 10.74 8.84
N HIS A 299 0.39 9.91 7.88
CA HIS A 299 -0.72 10.26 6.99
C HIS A 299 -2.05 10.44 7.72
N LEU A 300 -2.28 9.68 8.79
CA LEU A 300 -3.46 9.82 9.64
C LEU A 300 -3.31 10.86 10.75
N GLY A 301 -2.16 11.54 10.84
CA GLY A 301 -1.85 12.49 11.92
C GLY A 301 -1.63 11.81 13.26
N LEU A 302 -1.28 10.52 13.26
CA LEU A 302 -0.97 9.77 14.48
C LEU A 302 0.53 9.86 14.77
N ALA A 303 0.90 10.11 16.04
CA ALA A 303 2.29 10.06 16.45
C ALA A 303 2.70 8.62 16.74
N ALA A 304 3.77 8.15 16.10
CA ALA A 304 4.29 6.79 16.31
C ALA A 304 4.68 6.53 17.78
N GLU A 305 5.11 7.56 18.48
CA GLU A 305 5.49 7.51 19.89
C GLU A 305 4.31 7.23 20.85
N GLU A 306 3.07 7.50 20.40
CA GLU A 306 1.86 7.23 21.19
C GLU A 306 1.41 5.76 21.12
N MET A 307 2.04 4.95 20.26
CA MET A 307 1.72 3.53 20.06
C MET A 307 2.53 2.57 20.94
N VAL A 308 3.13 3.07 22.02
CA VAL A 308 3.90 2.24 22.95
C VAL A 308 2.97 1.33 23.75
N PHE A 309 3.16 0.03 23.58
CA PHE A 309 2.48 -1.01 24.37
C PHE A 309 3.31 -1.45 25.56
N SER A 310 2.65 -1.84 26.65
CA SER A 310 3.29 -2.45 27.80
C SER A 310 2.75 -3.87 28.06
N GLY A 311 3.62 -4.77 28.47
CA GLY A 311 3.25 -6.07 28.99
C GLY A 311 2.61 -7.02 27.96
N GLY A 312 1.41 -7.52 28.24
CA GLY A 312 0.78 -8.54 27.41
C GLY A 312 0.31 -8.08 26.03
N ALA A 313 0.17 -6.76 25.79
CA ALA A 313 -0.16 -6.22 24.50
C ALA A 313 1.02 -6.36 23.53
N ASP A 314 2.22 -6.08 24.00
CA ASP A 314 3.47 -6.24 23.26
C ASP A 314 3.70 -7.71 22.85
N VAL A 315 3.52 -8.66 23.79
CA VAL A 315 3.58 -10.09 23.47
C VAL A 315 2.56 -10.50 22.42
N THR A 316 1.35 -9.94 22.47
CA THR A 316 0.31 -10.24 21.48
C THR A 316 0.69 -9.67 20.10
N ALA A 317 1.18 -8.46 20.04
CA ALA A 317 1.64 -7.85 18.79
C ALA A 317 2.79 -8.64 18.16
N SER A 318 3.80 -8.99 18.96
CA SER A 318 4.95 -9.82 18.54
C SER A 318 4.53 -11.21 18.04
N PHE A 319 3.57 -11.84 18.72
CA PHE A 319 3.01 -13.13 18.27
C PHE A 319 2.30 -12.99 16.92
N LEU A 320 1.45 -11.97 16.74
CA LEU A 320 0.75 -11.73 15.49
C LEU A 320 1.72 -11.41 14.34
N LEU A 321 2.78 -10.65 14.61
CA LEU A 321 3.84 -10.42 13.65
C LEU A 321 4.50 -11.72 13.20
N ALA A 322 4.90 -12.59 14.15
CA ALA A 322 5.51 -13.88 13.82
C ALA A 322 4.55 -14.75 12.97
N MET A 323 3.27 -14.75 13.29
CA MET A 323 2.25 -15.49 12.54
C MET A 323 2.01 -14.93 11.13
N SER A 324 2.33 -13.67 10.86
CA SER A 324 2.21 -13.09 9.52
C SER A 324 3.21 -13.66 8.50
N ALA A 325 4.19 -14.44 8.94
CA ALA A 325 4.99 -15.31 8.06
C ALA A 325 4.11 -16.24 7.21
N ILE A 326 2.98 -16.70 7.73
CA ILE A 326 2.08 -17.62 7.01
C ILE A 326 1.50 -16.97 5.75
N PRO A 327 0.79 -15.83 5.81
CA PRO A 327 0.25 -15.18 4.61
C PRO A 327 1.35 -14.68 3.66
N VAL A 328 2.48 -14.20 4.16
CA VAL A 328 3.61 -13.72 3.34
C VAL A 328 4.21 -14.87 2.53
N VAL A 329 4.55 -15.99 3.17
CA VAL A 329 5.10 -17.17 2.48
C VAL A 329 4.07 -17.80 1.55
N ALA A 330 2.79 -17.84 1.94
CA ALA A 330 1.71 -18.32 1.09
C ALA A 330 1.56 -17.48 -0.18
N PHE A 331 1.64 -16.15 -0.05
CA PHE A 331 1.60 -15.23 -1.18
C PHE A 331 2.80 -15.43 -2.12
N ALA A 332 4.03 -15.39 -1.58
CA ALA A 332 5.24 -15.56 -2.36
C ALA A 332 5.26 -16.91 -3.09
N ALA A 333 4.94 -18.00 -2.40
CA ALA A 333 4.90 -19.34 -2.98
C ALA A 333 3.83 -19.42 -4.10
N ASN A 334 2.63 -18.90 -3.87
CA ASN A 334 1.56 -18.96 -4.87
C ASN A 334 1.87 -18.12 -6.10
N SER A 335 2.45 -16.94 -5.92
CA SER A 335 2.89 -16.07 -7.01
C SER A 335 4.02 -16.71 -7.82
N LEU A 336 5.13 -17.08 -7.16
CA LEU A 336 6.32 -17.61 -7.81
C LEU A 336 6.06 -18.94 -8.55
N ILE A 337 5.29 -19.85 -7.92
CA ILE A 337 4.98 -21.14 -8.57
C ILE A 337 4.00 -20.97 -9.74
N THR A 338 3.09 -20.00 -9.66
CA THR A 338 2.22 -19.67 -10.82
C THR A 338 3.02 -19.08 -11.97
N LEU A 339 4.04 -18.27 -11.70
CA LEU A 339 4.93 -17.67 -12.71
C LEU A 339 5.88 -18.67 -13.39
N ARG A 340 6.13 -19.85 -12.79
CA ARG A 340 7.12 -20.80 -13.31
C ARG A 340 6.78 -21.32 -14.72
N GLY A 341 7.80 -21.76 -15.44
CA GLY A 341 7.67 -22.48 -16.72
C GLY A 341 7.70 -21.59 -17.96
N GLY A 342 8.09 -20.34 -17.79
CA GLY A 342 8.35 -19.43 -18.88
C GLY A 342 9.84 -19.24 -19.10
N ASP A 343 10.52 -20.12 -19.82
CA ASP A 343 11.93 -19.89 -20.20
C ASP A 343 12.09 -18.65 -21.09
N ALA A 344 11.01 -18.24 -21.77
CA ALA A 344 10.90 -16.98 -22.49
C ALA A 344 10.67 -15.74 -21.60
N LEU A 345 10.63 -15.90 -20.29
CA LEU A 345 10.21 -14.86 -19.34
C LEU A 345 11.27 -13.79 -19.12
N LEU A 346 12.55 -14.10 -19.32
CA LEU A 346 13.62 -13.10 -19.33
C LEU A 346 13.57 -12.19 -20.59
N GLU A 347 12.77 -12.55 -21.57
CA GLU A 347 12.55 -11.77 -22.78
C GLU A 347 11.24 -10.97 -22.74
N ASN A 348 10.33 -11.27 -21.78
CA ASN A 348 9.02 -10.67 -21.65
C ASN A 348 8.92 -9.71 -20.47
N TYR A 349 9.38 -8.48 -20.65
CA TYR A 349 9.29 -7.39 -19.67
C TYR A 349 7.90 -6.72 -19.70
N ASN A 350 6.86 -7.51 -19.53
CA ASN A 350 5.46 -7.06 -19.51
C ASN A 350 4.85 -7.10 -18.09
N GLY A 351 5.66 -6.84 -17.09
CA GLY A 351 5.30 -6.93 -15.69
C GLY A 351 5.68 -8.25 -15.01
N TRP A 352 6.07 -9.28 -15.77
CA TRP A 352 6.48 -10.56 -15.19
C TRP A 352 7.74 -10.46 -14.35
N SER A 353 8.76 -9.75 -14.85
CA SER A 353 10.05 -9.62 -14.18
C SER A 353 9.91 -8.83 -12.86
N GLU A 354 9.10 -7.79 -12.87
CA GLU A 354 8.81 -6.96 -11.70
C GLU A 354 8.05 -7.77 -10.65
N ILE A 355 6.99 -8.48 -11.03
CA ILE A 355 6.22 -9.33 -10.10
C ILE A 355 7.11 -10.43 -9.52
N ASN A 356 7.98 -11.04 -10.33
CA ASN A 356 8.91 -12.06 -9.87
C ASN A 356 9.91 -11.50 -8.86
N LEU A 357 10.49 -10.32 -9.14
CA LEU A 357 11.41 -9.63 -8.23
C LEU A 357 10.74 -9.35 -6.88
N GLY A 358 9.59 -8.70 -6.88
CA GLY A 358 8.89 -8.37 -5.63
C GLY A 358 8.45 -9.60 -4.85
N SER A 359 7.99 -10.66 -5.55
CA SER A 359 7.61 -11.93 -4.92
C SER A 359 8.80 -12.70 -4.32
N LEU A 360 10.00 -12.54 -4.87
CA LEU A 360 11.22 -13.09 -4.29
C LEU A 360 11.73 -12.25 -3.10
N ALA A 361 11.69 -10.93 -3.24
CA ALA A 361 12.23 -10.00 -2.26
C ALA A 361 11.41 -9.95 -0.96
N ILE A 362 10.10 -10.21 -1.01
CA ILE A 362 9.24 -10.11 0.17
C ILE A 362 9.67 -11.06 1.30
N ILE A 363 10.20 -12.26 0.99
CA ILE A 363 10.58 -13.24 2.00
C ILE A 363 11.79 -12.77 2.82
N PRO A 364 12.95 -12.44 2.22
CA PRO A 364 14.11 -12.00 3.00
C PRO A 364 13.86 -10.67 3.73
N ILE A 365 13.09 -9.75 3.13
CA ILE A 365 12.76 -8.47 3.75
C ILE A 365 11.87 -8.68 4.97
N PHE A 366 10.82 -9.52 4.85
CA PHE A 366 9.96 -9.86 5.98
C PHE A 366 10.74 -10.57 7.10
N LEU A 367 11.63 -11.51 6.76
CA LEU A 367 12.47 -12.20 7.76
C LEU A 367 13.43 -11.23 8.45
N ALA A 368 13.99 -10.26 7.72
CA ALA A 368 14.84 -9.24 8.31
C ALA A 368 14.03 -8.31 9.25
N SER A 369 12.85 -7.90 8.86
CA SER A 369 11.94 -7.13 9.72
C SER A 369 11.58 -7.90 11.00
N LEU A 370 11.21 -9.18 10.85
CA LEU A 370 10.92 -10.03 12.00
C LEU A 370 12.13 -10.20 12.94
N PHE A 371 13.32 -10.36 12.38
CA PHE A 371 14.56 -10.48 13.15
C PHE A 371 14.88 -9.21 13.94
N LEU A 372 14.72 -8.03 13.34
CA LEU A 372 14.97 -6.75 14.00
C LEU A 372 14.02 -6.46 15.17
N GLN A 373 12.84 -7.05 15.18
CA GLN A 373 11.86 -6.91 16.27
C GLN A 373 12.10 -7.90 17.44
N THR A 374 13.15 -8.69 17.39
CA THR A 374 13.49 -9.57 18.53
C THR A 374 14.22 -8.81 19.62
N ASP A 375 13.90 -9.07 20.89
CA ASP A 375 14.55 -8.43 22.05
C ASP A 375 16.08 -8.56 22.05
N ALA A 376 16.60 -9.66 21.47
CA ALA A 376 18.03 -9.90 21.35
C ALA A 376 18.73 -8.85 20.48
N VAL A 377 18.00 -8.24 19.56
CA VAL A 377 18.51 -7.25 18.61
C VAL A 377 18.15 -5.84 19.05
N THR A 378 16.93 -5.63 19.59
CA THR A 378 16.47 -4.31 20.07
C THR A 378 17.26 -3.75 21.25
N GLY A 379 17.98 -4.60 21.99
CA GLY A 379 18.89 -4.18 23.05
C GLY A 379 20.22 -3.59 22.57
N THR A 380 20.48 -3.53 21.26
CA THR A 380 21.72 -2.97 20.71
C THR A 380 21.47 -1.60 20.04
N ASN A 381 22.32 -0.62 20.28
CA ASN A 381 22.18 0.76 19.74
C ASN A 381 22.30 0.83 18.20
N ALA A 382 22.57 -0.28 17.56
CA ALA A 382 22.87 -0.39 16.13
C ALA A 382 21.67 -0.48 15.18
N ILE A 383 20.44 -0.48 15.72
CA ILE A 383 19.25 -0.96 15.00
C ILE A 383 18.52 0.15 14.24
N GLY A 384 18.62 1.40 14.65
CA GLY A 384 17.85 2.50 14.04
C GLY A 384 18.08 2.61 12.53
N GLY A 385 19.32 2.56 12.06
CA GLY A 385 19.66 2.62 10.64
C GLY A 385 19.18 1.39 9.85
N MET A 386 19.31 0.20 10.41
CA MET A 386 18.87 -1.05 9.74
C MET A 386 17.35 -1.11 9.57
N SER A 387 16.56 -0.56 10.52
CA SER A 387 15.11 -0.49 10.39
C SER A 387 14.73 0.37 9.18
N SER A 388 15.25 1.58 9.11
CA SER A 388 15.01 2.51 7.98
C SER A 388 15.43 1.90 6.64
N THR A 389 16.55 1.16 6.60
CA THR A 389 16.99 0.45 5.38
C THR A 389 15.99 -0.63 4.95
N ILE A 390 15.47 -1.42 5.90
CA ILE A 390 14.47 -2.46 5.61
C ILE A 390 13.16 -1.85 5.12
N GLU A 391 12.71 -0.76 5.73
CA GLU A 391 11.54 0.01 5.30
C GLU A 391 11.68 0.48 3.85
N THR A 392 12.79 1.14 3.53
CA THR A 392 13.11 1.58 2.16
C THR A 392 13.15 0.39 1.19
N MET A 393 13.72 -0.75 1.59
CA MET A 393 13.78 -1.95 0.75
C MET A 393 12.41 -2.58 0.53
N ALA A 394 11.55 -2.59 1.53
CA ALA A 394 10.18 -3.08 1.34
C ALA A 394 9.40 -2.20 0.37
N LEU A 395 9.56 -0.89 0.47
CA LEU A 395 8.93 0.03 -0.47
C LEU A 395 9.43 -0.21 -1.91
N TRP A 396 10.74 -0.16 -2.13
CA TRP A 396 11.32 -0.16 -3.48
C TRP A 396 11.60 -1.55 -4.06
N ALA A 397 11.88 -2.56 -3.24
CA ALA A 397 12.16 -3.92 -3.71
C ALA A 397 10.91 -4.83 -3.73
N VAL A 398 9.86 -4.49 -2.98
CA VAL A 398 8.64 -5.31 -2.89
C VAL A 398 7.43 -4.56 -3.45
N MET A 399 7.03 -3.46 -2.81
CA MET A 399 5.74 -2.83 -3.11
C MET A 399 5.72 -2.19 -4.50
N VAL A 400 6.76 -1.46 -4.89
CA VAL A 400 6.87 -0.85 -6.22
C VAL A 400 6.89 -1.92 -7.32
N PRO A 401 7.75 -2.94 -7.30
CA PRO A 401 7.74 -3.98 -8.33
C PRO A 401 6.43 -4.74 -8.41
N LEU A 402 5.79 -5.09 -7.29
CA LEU A 402 4.53 -5.83 -7.30
C LEU A 402 3.38 -4.99 -7.86
N SER A 403 3.24 -3.73 -7.44
CA SER A 403 2.15 -2.86 -7.87
C SER A 403 2.31 -2.43 -9.34
N PHE A 404 3.48 -1.92 -9.72
CA PHE A 404 3.74 -1.46 -11.09
C PHE A 404 3.92 -2.61 -12.07
N GLY A 405 4.52 -3.73 -11.66
CA GLY A 405 4.57 -4.95 -12.47
C GLY A 405 3.17 -5.46 -12.81
N SER A 406 2.27 -5.46 -11.82
CA SER A 406 0.86 -5.81 -12.06
C SER A 406 0.15 -4.81 -12.96
N ALA A 407 0.35 -3.51 -12.75
CA ALA A 407 -0.20 -2.47 -13.62
C ALA A 407 0.29 -2.63 -15.08
N MET A 408 1.60 -2.88 -15.29
CA MET A 408 2.17 -3.16 -16.62
C MET A 408 1.58 -4.41 -17.26
N ALA A 409 1.40 -5.47 -16.48
CA ALA A 409 0.80 -6.73 -16.96
C ALA A 409 -0.66 -6.53 -17.44
N LEU A 410 -1.42 -5.70 -16.75
CA LEU A 410 -2.83 -5.48 -17.00
C LEU A 410 -3.10 -4.37 -18.03
N TYR A 411 -2.20 -3.40 -18.17
CA TYR A 411 -2.38 -2.21 -19.03
C TYR A 411 -2.73 -2.51 -20.47
N PRO A 412 -2.11 -3.51 -21.15
CA PRO A 412 -2.50 -3.92 -22.50
C PRO A 412 -3.96 -4.35 -22.59
N SER A 413 -4.44 -5.08 -21.60
CA SER A 413 -5.83 -5.55 -21.54
C SER A 413 -6.83 -4.43 -21.22
N ILE A 414 -6.40 -3.42 -20.47
CA ILE A 414 -7.20 -2.23 -20.14
C ILE A 414 -7.37 -1.34 -21.37
N THR A 415 -6.28 -1.11 -22.11
CA THR A 415 -6.24 -0.14 -23.20
C THR A 415 -6.50 -0.74 -24.58
N GLY A 416 -6.45 -2.07 -24.71
CA GLY A 416 -6.46 -2.78 -26.00
C GLY A 416 -5.19 -2.56 -26.83
N ARG A 417 -4.12 -2.04 -26.24
CA ARG A 417 -2.86 -1.69 -26.94
C ARG A 417 -1.68 -2.40 -26.28
N ARG A 418 -0.72 -2.84 -27.09
CA ARG A 418 0.54 -3.39 -26.58
C ARG A 418 1.39 -2.28 -25.94
N LEU A 419 2.30 -2.68 -25.05
CA LEU A 419 3.32 -1.75 -24.52
C LEU A 419 4.12 -1.15 -25.69
N ALA A 420 4.38 0.14 -25.60
CA ALA A 420 5.01 0.90 -26.69
C ALA A 420 6.43 0.41 -27.02
N SER A 421 7.17 -0.07 -26.03
CA SER A 421 8.54 -0.53 -26.22
C SER A 421 8.97 -1.51 -25.14
N MET A 422 9.17 -2.76 -25.49
CA MET A 422 9.74 -3.79 -24.61
C MET A 422 11.19 -3.49 -24.23
N ALA A 423 11.95 -2.82 -25.10
CA ALA A 423 13.33 -2.42 -24.79
C ALA A 423 13.37 -1.40 -23.65
N ARG A 424 12.45 -0.43 -23.64
CA ARG A 424 12.36 0.55 -22.54
C ARG A 424 11.86 -0.10 -21.25
N ALA A 425 10.90 -1.03 -21.31
CA ALA A 425 10.47 -1.79 -20.16
C ALA A 425 11.63 -2.58 -19.54
N ARG A 426 12.43 -3.26 -20.36
CA ARG A 426 13.65 -3.94 -19.91
C ARG A 426 14.66 -2.99 -19.26
N GLN A 427 14.89 -1.83 -19.87
CA GLN A 427 15.80 -0.83 -19.28
C GLN A 427 15.29 -0.34 -17.94
N ALA A 428 14.00 -0.03 -17.81
CA ALA A 428 13.39 0.40 -16.55
C ALA A 428 13.52 -0.67 -15.46
N PHE A 429 13.25 -1.94 -15.79
CA PHE A 429 13.41 -3.05 -14.86
C PHE A 429 14.86 -3.18 -14.35
N TRP A 430 15.84 -3.17 -15.26
CA TRP A 430 17.24 -3.31 -14.85
C TRP A 430 17.75 -2.11 -14.08
N LEU A 431 17.36 -0.89 -14.47
CA LEU A 431 17.73 0.32 -13.71
C LEU A 431 17.16 0.29 -12.30
N MET A 432 15.88 -0.10 -12.15
CA MET A 432 15.26 -0.26 -10.83
C MET A 432 15.95 -1.36 -10.03
N SER A 433 16.13 -2.55 -10.60
CA SER A 433 16.72 -3.69 -9.89
C SER A 433 18.17 -3.43 -9.45
N VAL A 434 18.98 -2.83 -10.33
CA VAL A 434 20.37 -2.46 -10.01
C VAL A 434 20.39 -1.31 -9.00
N GLY A 435 19.53 -0.31 -9.16
CA GLY A 435 19.41 0.81 -8.22
C GLY A 435 19.05 0.34 -6.81
N VAL A 436 18.04 -0.53 -6.68
CA VAL A 436 17.64 -1.13 -5.40
C VAL A 436 18.79 -1.95 -4.79
N LEU A 437 19.46 -2.80 -5.60
CA LEU A 437 20.57 -3.61 -5.11
C LEU A 437 21.74 -2.75 -4.64
N LEU A 438 22.12 -1.73 -5.40
CA LEU A 438 23.20 -0.80 -5.02
C LEU A 438 22.81 0.01 -3.77
N GLY A 439 21.57 0.52 -3.71
CA GLY A 439 21.04 1.20 -2.53
C GLY A 439 21.15 0.32 -1.29
N LEU A 440 20.65 -0.93 -1.37
CA LEU A 440 20.76 -1.90 -0.28
C LEU A 440 22.21 -2.14 0.14
N MET A 441 23.11 -2.34 -0.80
CA MET A 441 24.53 -2.58 -0.50
C MET A 441 25.17 -1.36 0.19
N VAL A 442 24.89 -0.16 -0.29
CA VAL A 442 25.45 1.07 0.29
C VAL A 442 24.94 1.31 1.70
N THR A 443 23.62 1.19 1.90
CA THR A 443 23.03 1.41 3.22
C THR A 443 23.47 0.36 4.24
N LEU A 444 23.47 -0.93 3.88
CA LEU A 444 23.98 -1.99 4.77
C LEU A 444 25.47 -1.81 5.09
N MET A 445 26.28 -1.37 4.13
CA MET A 445 27.69 -1.09 4.38
C MET A 445 27.86 0.14 5.29
N SER A 446 27.07 1.18 5.10
CA SER A 446 27.04 2.36 5.96
C SER A 446 26.69 1.98 7.40
N ASP A 447 25.62 1.19 7.59
CA ASP A 447 25.19 0.73 8.90
C ASP A 447 26.26 -0.12 9.61
N VAL A 448 26.90 -1.07 8.86
CA VAL A 448 27.98 -1.90 9.42
C VAL A 448 29.21 -1.08 9.78
N ILE A 449 29.60 -0.10 8.94
CA ILE A 449 30.72 0.79 9.21
C ILE A 449 30.40 1.70 10.40
N GLY A 450 29.19 2.27 10.45
CA GLY A 450 28.72 3.09 11.57
C GLY A 450 28.79 2.32 12.90
N MET A 451 28.31 1.08 12.94
CA MET A 451 28.42 0.20 14.11
C MET A 451 29.90 -0.02 14.52
N ALA A 452 30.76 -0.33 13.57
CA ALA A 452 32.17 -0.58 13.86
C ALA A 452 32.88 0.69 14.38
N LEU A 453 32.49 1.88 13.92
CA LEU A 453 33.02 3.15 14.40
C LEU A 453 32.52 3.49 15.81
N MET A 454 31.24 3.24 16.11
CA MET A 454 30.70 3.39 17.46
C MET A 454 31.38 2.45 18.45
N ASP A 455 31.59 1.20 18.09
CA ASP A 455 32.34 0.21 18.90
C ASP A 455 33.79 0.66 19.12
N ALA A 456 34.39 1.38 18.19
CA ALA A 456 35.70 1.99 18.29
C ALA A 456 35.73 3.30 19.09
N GLY A 457 34.58 3.77 19.61
CA GLY A 457 34.46 4.97 20.44
C GLY A 457 34.38 6.28 19.64
N VAL A 458 34.05 6.21 18.36
CA VAL A 458 33.74 7.43 17.58
C VAL A 458 32.32 7.87 17.94
N GLU A 459 32.21 9.05 18.55
CA GLU A 459 30.94 9.68 18.82
C GLU A 459 30.39 10.25 17.50
N ASP A 460 29.16 9.85 17.14
CA ASP A 460 28.42 10.30 15.95
C ASP A 460 29.17 10.05 14.61
N PRO A 461 29.17 8.81 14.11
CA PRO A 461 29.83 8.44 12.86
C PRO A 461 28.96 8.75 11.61
N SER A 462 28.18 9.86 11.58
CA SER A 462 27.35 10.28 10.44
C SER A 462 28.14 10.63 9.18
#